data_7c6d8fc33698f8e3c8eb4a69298338a0
#
_entry.id   7c6d8fc33698f8e3c8eb4a69298338a0
#
_cell.length_a   1.000
_cell.length_b   1.000
_cell.length_c   1.000
_cell.angle_alpha   90.00
_cell.angle_beta   90.00
_cell.angle_gamma   90.00
#
_symmetry.space_group_name_H-M   'P 1'
#
loop_
_entity.id
_entity.type
_entity.pdbx_description
1 polymer ?
#
loop_
_entity_poly.entity_id
_entity_poly.type
_entity_poly.pdbx_seq_one_letter_code
_entity_poly.pdbx_strand_id
1 'polypeptide(L)'
;AYGSAGERCMAISVAVAVGDAGDRLVKALQPKLAALKIGPGTLPDVDMGPLVTGEHRDRVRGYIDTGVAEGATLVVDGRDTKVPGAEAGFFLGASLFDHVTPAMRIYREEIFGPVLVVVRARSFAEALQLVSAHEFGNGTSIFTRDGRAAREFTHAVAAGMVGINVPIPVPMAFHSFGGWKRSLFGDLNVHGPDGVRFYTR
;
A
#
# COMPACT_ATOMS: atom_id res chain seq x y z
N ALA A 1 -2.88 -3.99 1.75
CA ALA A 1 -2.64 -2.83 2.62
C ALA A 1 -2.36 -3.24 4.07
N TYR A 2 -3.13 -4.19 4.62
CA TYR A 2 -3.14 -4.43 6.06
C TYR A 2 -2.36 -5.68 6.50
N GLY A 3 -1.85 -6.47 5.58
CA GLY A 3 -0.99 -7.63 5.90
C GLY A 3 0.26 -7.19 6.67
N SER A 4 0.59 -7.89 7.75
CA SER A 4 1.66 -7.52 8.70
C SER A 4 1.53 -6.08 9.21
N ALA A 5 0.31 -5.63 9.52
CA ALA A 5 0.01 -4.26 9.93
C ALA A 5 0.49 -3.18 8.93
N GLY A 6 0.55 -3.51 7.65
CA GLY A 6 1.06 -2.61 6.59
C GLY A 6 2.57 -2.42 6.57
N GLU A 7 3.31 -3.11 7.43
CA GLU A 7 4.77 -3.04 7.54
C GLU A 7 5.46 -4.02 6.59
N ARG A 8 5.15 -3.90 5.30
CA ARG A 8 5.76 -4.69 4.21
C ARG A 8 6.04 -3.80 3.01
N CYS A 9 7.21 -3.99 2.40
CA CYS A 9 7.64 -3.26 1.19
C CYS A 9 6.66 -3.39 0.01
N MET A 10 5.85 -4.45 -0.03
CA MET A 10 4.83 -4.69 -1.06
C MET A 10 3.39 -4.56 -0.54
N ALA A 11 3.19 -4.10 0.69
CA ALA A 11 1.85 -3.75 1.15
C ALA A 11 1.33 -2.54 0.36
N ILE A 12 0.12 -2.67 -0.17
CA ILE A 12 -0.49 -1.60 -0.98
C ILE A 12 -0.77 -0.39 -0.10
N SER A 13 -0.22 0.76 -0.45
CA SER A 13 -0.41 2.04 0.25
C SER A 13 -1.51 2.88 -0.40
N VAL A 14 -1.62 2.84 -1.72
CA VAL A 14 -2.53 3.67 -2.52
C VAL A 14 -3.36 2.80 -3.46
N ALA A 15 -4.66 3.04 -3.49
CA ALA A 15 -5.57 2.53 -4.50
C ALA A 15 -6.06 3.68 -5.39
N VAL A 16 -5.69 3.68 -6.67
CA VAL A 16 -6.19 4.65 -7.65
C VAL A 16 -7.45 4.07 -8.30
N ALA A 17 -8.58 4.66 -8.02
CA ALA A 17 -9.89 4.15 -8.44
C ALA A 17 -10.46 4.98 -9.60
N VAL A 18 -10.72 4.32 -10.73
CA VAL A 18 -11.23 4.97 -11.96
C VAL A 18 -12.75 5.00 -11.97
N GLY A 19 -13.32 6.18 -12.20
CA GLY A 19 -14.76 6.37 -12.28
C GLY A 19 -15.47 5.99 -10.99
N ASP A 20 -16.52 5.17 -11.09
CA ASP A 20 -17.32 4.71 -9.94
C ASP A 20 -16.68 3.57 -9.13
N ALA A 21 -15.53 3.06 -9.57
CA ALA A 21 -14.84 1.97 -8.88
C ALA A 21 -14.49 2.32 -7.42
N GLY A 22 -14.24 3.59 -7.14
CA GLY A 22 -13.92 4.04 -5.79
C GLY A 22 -15.07 3.88 -4.81
N ASP A 23 -16.31 4.22 -5.20
CA ASP A 23 -17.48 4.06 -4.31
C ASP A 23 -17.72 2.58 -4.00
N ARG A 24 -17.60 1.73 -5.03
CA ARG A 24 -17.73 0.29 -4.86
C ARG A 24 -16.61 -0.29 -3.98
N LEU A 25 -15.38 0.16 -4.15
CA LEU A 25 -14.22 -0.28 -3.37
C LEU A 25 -14.38 0.10 -1.90
N VAL A 26 -14.64 1.37 -1.63
CA VAL A 26 -14.83 1.88 -0.26
C VAL A 26 -15.96 1.16 0.44
N LYS A 27 -17.14 1.06 -0.21
CA LYS A 27 -18.28 0.32 0.33
C LYS A 27 -17.98 -1.14 0.64
N ALA A 28 -17.20 -1.82 -0.22
CA ALA A 28 -16.84 -3.22 -0.03
C ALA A 28 -15.76 -3.44 1.05
N LEU A 29 -14.88 -2.45 1.28
CA LEU A 29 -13.81 -2.53 2.27
C LEU A 29 -14.30 -2.30 3.70
N GLN A 30 -15.20 -1.35 3.93
CA GLN A 30 -15.68 -1.00 5.27
C GLN A 30 -16.07 -2.21 6.14
N PRO A 31 -16.97 -3.11 5.71
CA PRO A 31 -17.33 -4.26 6.53
C PRO A 31 -16.17 -5.26 6.72
N LYS A 32 -15.25 -5.37 5.77
CA LYS A 32 -14.08 -6.22 5.89
C LYS A 32 -13.09 -5.68 6.91
N LEU A 33 -12.89 -4.36 6.95
CA LEU A 33 -12.02 -3.72 7.93
C LEU A 33 -12.60 -3.77 9.34
N ALA A 34 -13.91 -3.61 9.47
CA ALA A 34 -14.61 -3.76 10.75
C ALA A 34 -14.54 -5.21 11.31
N ALA A 35 -14.42 -6.20 10.43
CA ALA A 35 -14.32 -7.61 10.82
C ALA A 35 -12.90 -8.08 11.14
N LEU A 36 -11.86 -7.26 10.89
CA LEU A 36 -10.47 -7.63 11.18
C LEU A 36 -10.25 -7.88 12.67
N LYS A 37 -9.75 -9.05 12.99
CA LYS A 37 -9.36 -9.44 14.34
C LYS A 37 -7.92 -9.01 14.61
N ILE A 38 -7.76 -8.02 15.47
CA ILE A 38 -6.47 -7.45 15.83
C ILE A 38 -6.04 -8.00 17.17
N GLY A 39 -4.82 -8.50 17.26
CA GLY A 39 -4.32 -9.08 18.50
C GLY A 39 -2.91 -9.66 18.39
N PRO A 40 -2.41 -10.27 19.48
CA PRO A 40 -1.11 -10.95 19.47
C PRO A 40 -1.08 -12.08 18.43
N GLY A 41 -0.04 -12.11 17.61
CA GLY A 41 0.10 -13.12 16.53
C GLY A 41 0.30 -14.56 17.01
N THR A 42 0.42 -14.76 18.34
CA THR A 42 0.45 -16.10 18.96
C THR A 42 -0.93 -16.69 19.21
N LEU A 43 -1.97 -15.87 19.09
CA LEU A 43 -3.36 -16.34 19.24
C LEU A 43 -3.91 -16.86 17.91
N PRO A 44 -4.70 -17.93 17.92
CA PRO A 44 -5.41 -18.36 16.72
C PRO A 44 -6.44 -17.31 16.32
N ASP A 45 -6.78 -17.28 15.05
CA ASP A 45 -7.81 -16.39 14.49
C ASP A 45 -7.51 -14.87 14.54
N VAL A 46 -6.26 -14.47 14.71
CA VAL A 46 -5.83 -13.07 14.58
C VAL A 46 -5.44 -12.80 13.13
N ASP A 47 -6.02 -11.75 12.55
CA ASP A 47 -5.76 -11.34 11.17
C ASP A 47 -4.59 -10.35 11.08
N MET A 48 -4.42 -9.50 12.10
CA MET A 48 -3.41 -8.45 12.11
C MET A 48 -2.78 -8.29 13.50
N GLY A 49 -1.45 -8.36 13.54
CA GLY A 49 -0.62 -8.18 14.74
C GLY A 49 -0.35 -6.72 15.08
N PRO A 50 0.51 -6.48 16.12
CA PRO A 50 0.97 -5.14 16.47
C PRO A 50 1.98 -4.61 15.44
N LEU A 51 2.23 -3.30 15.48
CA LEU A 51 3.39 -2.70 14.83
C LEU A 51 4.68 -3.06 15.60
N VAL A 52 5.83 -2.85 14.95
CA VAL A 52 7.13 -3.32 15.47
C VAL A 52 7.58 -2.55 16.71
N THR A 53 7.26 -1.25 16.82
CA THR A 53 7.61 -0.40 17.97
C THR A 53 6.50 0.60 18.30
N GLY A 54 6.49 1.09 19.55
CA GLY A 54 5.58 2.15 19.97
C GLY A 54 5.84 3.47 19.24
N GLU A 55 7.12 3.81 19.03
CA GLU A 55 7.50 5.01 18.28
C GLU A 55 6.93 4.98 16.85
N HIS A 56 7.04 3.84 16.18
CA HIS A 56 6.49 3.69 14.83
C HIS A 56 4.95 3.74 14.82
N ARG A 57 4.29 3.09 15.79
CA ARG A 57 2.84 3.22 15.96
C ARG A 57 2.42 4.68 16.09
N ASP A 58 3.12 5.46 16.91
CA ASP A 58 2.78 6.87 17.15
C ASP A 58 3.06 7.73 15.92
N ARG A 59 4.11 7.40 15.15
CA ARG A 59 4.36 8.00 13.83
C ARG A 59 3.21 7.74 12.84
N VAL A 60 2.73 6.49 12.77
CA VAL A 60 1.61 6.14 11.88
C VAL A 60 0.33 6.86 12.32
N ARG A 61 0.05 6.96 13.62
CA ARG A 61 -1.06 7.78 14.14
C ARG A 61 -0.95 9.23 13.69
N GLY A 62 0.24 9.82 13.75
CA GLY A 62 0.52 11.16 13.26
C GLY A 62 0.23 11.35 11.76
N TYR A 63 0.46 10.32 10.94
CA TYR A 63 0.04 10.37 9.52
C TYR A 63 -1.47 10.35 9.36
N ILE A 64 -2.20 9.59 10.17
CA ILE A 64 -3.67 9.60 10.15
C ILE A 64 -4.20 10.99 10.53
N ASP A 65 -3.63 11.61 11.59
CA ASP A 65 -3.97 12.97 11.99
C ASP A 65 -3.67 13.98 10.87
N THR A 66 -2.53 13.83 10.20
CA THR A 66 -2.13 14.67 9.06
C THR A 66 -3.12 14.53 7.89
N GLY A 67 -3.53 13.32 7.55
CA GLY A 67 -4.50 13.10 6.46
C GLY A 67 -5.84 13.78 6.72
N VAL A 68 -6.32 13.74 7.96
CA VAL A 68 -7.53 14.45 8.37
C VAL A 68 -7.33 15.97 8.26
N ALA A 69 -6.20 16.48 8.76
CA ALA A 69 -5.89 17.91 8.73
C ALA A 69 -5.71 18.46 7.30
N GLU A 70 -5.20 17.65 6.37
CA GLU A 70 -5.08 17.98 4.95
C GLU A 70 -6.40 17.86 4.17
N GLY A 71 -7.49 17.41 4.81
CA GLY A 71 -8.82 17.37 4.22
C GLY A 71 -9.20 16.07 3.52
N ALA A 72 -8.42 14.99 3.70
CA ALA A 72 -8.83 13.66 3.26
C ALA A 72 -10.03 13.14 4.07
N THR A 73 -10.89 12.36 3.44
CA THR A 73 -12.04 11.76 4.11
C THR A 73 -11.62 10.49 4.84
N LEU A 74 -11.55 10.52 6.17
CA LEU A 74 -11.29 9.35 7.00
C LEU A 74 -12.57 8.49 7.06
N VAL A 75 -12.58 7.37 6.33
CA VAL A 75 -13.73 6.46 6.22
C VAL A 75 -13.76 5.44 7.33
N VAL A 76 -12.59 4.92 7.70
CA VAL A 76 -12.39 4.00 8.83
C VAL A 76 -11.22 4.52 9.64
N ASP A 77 -11.43 4.65 10.95
CA ASP A 77 -10.43 5.15 11.90
C ASP A 77 -9.94 4.01 12.80
N GLY A 78 -8.68 3.65 12.66
CA GLY A 78 -8.05 2.59 13.47
C GLY A 78 -7.36 3.08 14.73
N ARG A 79 -7.32 4.41 14.99
CA ARG A 79 -6.52 4.98 16.09
C ARG A 79 -6.94 4.53 17.49
N ASP A 80 -8.23 4.28 17.69
CA ASP A 80 -8.77 3.94 19.02
C ASP A 80 -8.94 2.43 19.23
N THR A 81 -8.32 1.62 18.38
CA THR A 81 -8.37 0.16 18.53
C THR A 81 -7.71 -0.26 19.84
N LYS A 82 -8.46 -1.03 20.63
CA LYS A 82 -7.98 -1.62 21.89
C LYS A 82 -7.94 -3.14 21.75
N VAL A 83 -6.89 -3.75 22.30
CA VAL A 83 -6.73 -5.20 22.34
C VAL A 83 -6.75 -5.63 23.81
N PRO A 84 -7.89 -6.14 24.31
CA PRO A 84 -8.01 -6.54 25.73
C PRO A 84 -6.97 -7.58 26.12
N GLY A 85 -6.30 -7.36 27.26
CA GLY A 85 -5.23 -8.24 27.76
C GLY A 85 -3.87 -8.04 27.09
N ALA A 86 -3.75 -7.07 26.15
CA ALA A 86 -2.51 -6.74 25.48
C ALA A 86 -2.33 -5.20 25.34
N GLU A 87 -2.77 -4.45 26.33
CA GLU A 87 -2.82 -2.98 26.31
C GLU A 87 -1.44 -2.33 26.19
N ALA A 88 -0.40 -3.01 26.64
CA ALA A 88 0.99 -2.57 26.50
C ALA A 88 1.56 -2.79 25.09
N GLY A 89 0.83 -3.49 24.22
CA GLY A 89 1.25 -3.77 22.85
C GLY A 89 1.11 -2.55 21.93
N PHE A 90 1.84 -2.58 20.82
CA PHE A 90 1.88 -1.48 19.85
C PHE A 90 0.80 -1.63 18.77
N PHE A 91 -0.43 -1.91 19.17
CA PHE A 91 -1.54 -2.14 18.25
C PHE A 91 -2.09 -0.84 17.66
N LEU A 92 -2.48 -0.91 16.40
CA LEU A 92 -3.18 0.13 15.67
C LEU A 92 -4.15 -0.56 14.70
N GLY A 93 -5.37 -0.09 14.65
CA GLY A 93 -6.38 -0.63 13.75
C GLY A 93 -6.17 -0.22 12.30
N ALA A 94 -6.90 -0.87 11.41
CA ALA A 94 -6.92 -0.51 10.02
C ALA A 94 -7.56 0.85 9.80
N SER A 95 -6.91 1.73 9.05
CA SER A 95 -7.46 3.03 8.64
C SER A 95 -7.63 3.10 7.13
N LEU A 96 -8.72 3.73 6.68
CA LEU A 96 -9.05 3.91 5.28
C LEU A 96 -9.38 5.37 5.02
N PHE A 97 -8.65 5.98 4.10
CA PHE A 97 -8.93 7.31 3.59
C PHE A 97 -9.49 7.28 2.18
N ASP A 98 -10.40 8.19 1.90
CA ASP A 98 -10.92 8.46 0.57
C ASP A 98 -10.71 9.93 0.18
N HIS A 99 -10.88 10.26 -1.10
CA HIS A 99 -10.66 11.60 -1.66
C HIS A 99 -9.27 12.17 -1.36
N VAL A 100 -8.28 11.30 -1.31
CA VAL A 100 -6.88 11.71 -1.15
C VAL A 100 -6.35 12.27 -2.46
N THR A 101 -5.57 13.35 -2.36
CA THR A 101 -4.97 14.01 -3.52
C THR A 101 -3.45 13.84 -3.55
N PRO A 102 -2.81 13.96 -4.71
CA PRO A 102 -1.35 13.85 -4.83
C PRO A 102 -0.54 14.90 -4.04
N ALA A 103 -1.17 15.99 -3.61
CA ALA A 103 -0.53 17.02 -2.79
C ALA A 103 -0.40 16.62 -1.31
N MET A 104 -1.21 15.69 -0.83
CA MET A 104 -1.25 15.27 0.56
C MET A 104 -0.05 14.42 0.94
N ARG A 105 0.45 14.57 2.18
CA ARG A 105 1.58 13.83 2.70
C ARG A 105 1.30 12.33 2.77
N ILE A 106 0.08 11.94 3.14
CA ILE A 106 -0.33 10.53 3.21
C ILE A 106 -0.35 9.80 1.85
N TYR A 107 -0.31 10.56 0.72
CA TYR A 107 -0.08 10.02 -0.61
C TYR A 107 1.40 9.98 -0.97
N ARG A 108 2.16 11.03 -0.63
CA ARG A 108 3.53 11.22 -1.08
C ARG A 108 4.56 10.45 -0.27
N GLU A 109 4.32 10.28 1.02
CA GLU A 109 5.28 9.69 1.95
C GLU A 109 4.90 8.23 2.27
N GLU A 110 5.91 7.39 2.48
CA GLU A 110 5.71 6.01 2.90
C GLU A 110 5.30 5.96 4.37
N ILE A 111 4.05 5.60 4.65
CA ILE A 111 3.52 5.50 6.01
C ILE A 111 4.07 4.25 6.71
N PHE A 112 4.10 3.13 6.02
CA PHE A 112 4.54 1.83 6.48
C PHE A 112 3.74 1.32 7.71
N GLY A 113 2.43 1.42 7.61
CA GLY A 113 1.47 1.08 8.65
C GLY A 113 0.11 0.66 8.08
N PRO A 114 -0.88 0.30 8.92
CA PRO A 114 -2.17 -0.21 8.46
C PRO A 114 -3.10 0.90 7.94
N VAL A 115 -2.64 1.64 6.96
CA VAL A 115 -3.34 2.77 6.34
C VAL A 115 -3.42 2.57 4.83
N LEU A 116 -4.63 2.61 4.28
CA LEU A 116 -4.87 2.62 2.84
C LEU A 116 -5.48 3.95 2.43
N VAL A 117 -4.95 4.56 1.38
CA VAL A 117 -5.51 5.77 0.80
C VAL A 117 -6.12 5.49 -0.56
N VAL A 118 -7.29 6.08 -0.83
CA VAL A 118 -7.98 5.99 -2.12
C VAL A 118 -7.89 7.33 -2.83
N VAL A 119 -7.33 7.32 -4.03
CA VAL A 119 -7.26 8.45 -4.95
C VAL A 119 -8.26 8.21 -6.07
N ARG A 120 -9.07 9.21 -6.37
CA ARG A 120 -10.08 9.13 -7.43
C ARG A 120 -9.51 9.64 -8.74
N ALA A 121 -9.67 8.87 -9.82
CA ALA A 121 -9.31 9.27 -11.18
C ALA A 121 -10.55 9.19 -12.08
N ARG A 122 -10.68 10.15 -12.98
CA ARG A 122 -11.84 10.22 -13.92
C ARG A 122 -11.70 9.24 -15.08
N SER A 123 -10.45 8.90 -15.42
CA SER A 123 -10.15 8.05 -16.57
C SER A 123 -8.94 7.15 -16.31
N PHE A 124 -8.79 6.12 -17.14
CA PHE A 124 -7.59 5.27 -17.16
C PHE A 124 -6.31 6.07 -17.42
N ALA A 125 -6.35 7.02 -18.34
CA ALA A 125 -5.19 7.85 -18.67
C ALA A 125 -4.75 8.69 -17.45
N GLU A 126 -5.68 9.29 -16.72
CA GLU A 126 -5.39 10.02 -15.49
C GLU A 126 -4.80 9.11 -14.40
N ALA A 127 -5.38 7.91 -14.22
CA ALA A 127 -4.86 6.94 -13.26
C ALA A 127 -3.43 6.49 -13.61
N LEU A 128 -3.15 6.21 -14.89
CA LEU A 128 -1.82 5.85 -15.37
C LEU A 128 -0.81 6.98 -15.14
N GLN A 129 -1.21 8.22 -15.39
CA GLN A 129 -0.37 9.40 -15.13
C GLN A 129 -0.07 9.55 -13.63
N LEU A 130 -1.06 9.41 -12.75
CA LEU A 130 -0.88 9.48 -11.30
C LEU A 130 0.13 8.44 -10.80
N VAL A 131 -0.03 7.19 -11.19
CA VAL A 131 0.87 6.10 -10.80
C VAL A 131 2.28 6.35 -11.36
N SER A 132 2.39 6.77 -12.62
CA SER A 132 3.69 6.99 -13.26
C SER A 132 4.42 8.24 -12.77
N ALA A 133 3.71 9.27 -12.30
CA ALA A 133 4.29 10.51 -11.78
C ALA A 133 4.79 10.40 -10.34
N HIS A 134 4.39 9.37 -9.60
CA HIS A 134 4.86 9.19 -8.22
C HIS A 134 6.38 9.01 -8.17
N GLU A 135 7.04 9.60 -7.18
CA GLU A 135 8.52 9.54 -7.05
C GLU A 135 9.05 8.13 -6.75
N PHE A 136 8.24 7.27 -6.14
CA PHE A 136 8.54 5.85 -5.93
C PHE A 136 7.92 5.00 -7.05
N GLY A 137 8.58 3.89 -7.39
CA GLY A 137 8.14 2.96 -8.42
C GLY A 137 8.52 1.52 -8.09
N ASN A 138 8.20 1.06 -6.88
CA ASN A 138 8.51 -0.31 -6.47
C ASN A 138 7.63 -1.32 -7.21
N GLY A 139 6.33 -1.29 -6.97
CA GLY A 139 5.40 -2.20 -7.63
C GLY A 139 4.02 -1.60 -7.76
N THR A 140 3.30 -2.03 -8.79
CA THR A 140 1.93 -1.61 -9.05
C THR A 140 1.12 -2.75 -9.66
N SER A 141 -0.20 -2.69 -9.52
CA SER A 141 -1.11 -3.66 -10.14
C SER A 141 -2.31 -2.97 -10.75
N ILE A 142 -2.75 -3.47 -11.90
CA ILE A 142 -4.02 -3.08 -12.49
C ILE A 142 -5.04 -4.22 -12.33
N PHE A 143 -6.24 -3.89 -11.91
CA PHE A 143 -7.39 -4.80 -11.89
C PHE A 143 -8.37 -4.38 -12.97
N THR A 144 -8.46 -5.17 -14.02
CA THR A 144 -9.30 -4.86 -15.18
C THR A 144 -9.74 -6.13 -15.91
N ARG A 145 -10.87 -6.06 -16.62
CA ARG A 145 -11.31 -7.07 -17.59
C ARG A 145 -11.00 -6.66 -19.04
N ASP A 146 -10.51 -5.43 -19.25
CA ASP A 146 -10.14 -4.92 -20.57
C ASP A 146 -8.68 -5.27 -20.87
N GLY A 147 -8.48 -6.19 -21.82
CA GLY A 147 -7.15 -6.61 -22.26
C GLY A 147 -6.34 -5.50 -22.94
N ARG A 148 -6.99 -4.47 -23.51
CA ARG A 148 -6.30 -3.29 -24.06
C ARG A 148 -5.72 -2.45 -22.94
N ALA A 149 -6.53 -2.13 -21.93
CA ALA A 149 -6.08 -1.38 -20.75
C ALA A 149 -4.95 -2.11 -20.01
N ALA A 150 -5.01 -3.44 -19.89
CA ALA A 150 -3.95 -4.23 -19.29
C ALA A 150 -2.62 -4.10 -20.06
N ARG A 151 -2.64 -4.24 -21.38
CA ARG A 151 -1.43 -4.08 -22.24
C ARG A 151 -0.88 -2.66 -22.19
N GLU A 152 -1.75 -1.66 -22.33
CA GLU A 152 -1.35 -0.26 -22.30
C GLU A 152 -0.70 0.09 -20.95
N PHE A 153 -1.28 -0.38 -19.83
CA PHE A 153 -0.75 -0.17 -18.51
C PHE A 153 0.66 -0.76 -18.36
N THR A 154 0.88 -2.01 -18.75
CA THR A 154 2.19 -2.67 -18.63
C THR A 154 3.29 -2.02 -19.45
N HIS A 155 2.94 -1.41 -20.59
CA HIS A 155 3.92 -0.72 -21.43
C HIS A 155 4.25 0.69 -20.97
N ALA A 156 3.29 1.38 -20.32
CA ALA A 156 3.42 2.80 -20.06
C ALA A 156 3.68 3.15 -18.59
N VAL A 157 3.39 2.23 -17.65
CA VAL A 157 3.57 2.52 -16.22
C VAL A 157 5.04 2.51 -15.83
N ALA A 158 5.45 3.54 -15.07
CA ALA A 158 6.81 3.68 -14.58
C ALA A 158 6.98 3.03 -13.19
N ALA A 159 6.99 1.69 -13.13
CA ALA A 159 7.23 0.90 -11.92
C ALA A 159 8.03 -0.36 -12.25
N GLY A 160 8.84 -0.82 -11.30
CA GLY A 160 9.74 -1.95 -11.51
C GLY A 160 9.03 -3.31 -11.58
N MET A 161 7.93 -3.47 -10.85
CA MET A 161 7.12 -4.69 -10.84
C MET A 161 5.68 -4.35 -11.19
N VAL A 162 5.09 -5.09 -12.13
CA VAL A 162 3.73 -4.82 -12.63
C VAL A 162 2.89 -6.09 -12.61
N GLY A 163 1.73 -6.02 -11.96
CA GLY A 163 0.75 -7.10 -11.90
C GLY A 163 -0.51 -6.79 -12.69
N ILE A 164 -1.10 -7.81 -13.31
CA ILE A 164 -2.43 -7.75 -13.92
C ILE A 164 -3.33 -8.70 -13.16
N ASN A 165 -4.34 -8.15 -12.48
CA ASN A 165 -5.27 -8.91 -11.63
C ASN A 165 -4.58 -9.72 -10.52
N VAL A 166 -3.39 -9.31 -10.12
CA VAL A 166 -2.59 -9.88 -9.03
C VAL A 166 -2.24 -8.76 -8.05
N PRO A 167 -2.52 -8.90 -6.75
CA PRO A 167 -2.39 -7.80 -5.79
C PRO A 167 -0.94 -7.44 -5.44
N ILE A 168 -0.03 -8.41 -5.50
CA ILE A 168 1.38 -8.25 -5.09
C ILE A 168 2.26 -8.88 -6.17
N PRO A 169 2.74 -8.10 -7.16
CA PRO A 169 3.44 -8.64 -8.32
C PRO A 169 4.92 -8.91 -8.05
N VAL A 170 5.22 -9.74 -7.05
CA VAL A 170 6.61 -10.11 -6.71
C VAL A 170 7.00 -11.38 -7.45
N PRO A 171 8.02 -11.36 -8.31
CA PRO A 171 8.56 -12.55 -8.97
C PRO A 171 9.25 -13.50 -7.99
N MET A 172 9.56 -14.71 -8.47
CA MET A 172 10.39 -15.65 -7.72
C MET A 172 11.83 -15.13 -7.59
N ALA A 173 12.46 -15.40 -6.44
CA ALA A 173 13.76 -14.81 -6.05
C ALA A 173 14.94 -15.15 -6.98
N PHE A 174 14.81 -16.12 -7.88
CA PHE A 174 15.83 -16.45 -8.87
C PHE A 174 15.81 -15.52 -10.11
N HIS A 175 14.80 -14.67 -10.25
CA HIS A 175 14.79 -13.61 -11.26
C HIS A 175 15.38 -12.31 -10.70
N SER A 176 16.05 -11.54 -11.53
CA SER A 176 16.41 -10.16 -11.20
C SER A 176 15.14 -9.31 -11.28
N PHE A 177 14.78 -8.68 -10.17
CA PHE A 177 13.66 -7.74 -10.08
C PHE A 177 13.88 -6.71 -8.97
N GLY A 178 13.22 -5.59 -9.05
CA GLY A 178 13.28 -4.54 -8.05
C GLY A 178 12.46 -3.32 -8.43
N GLY A 179 12.60 -2.28 -7.63
CA GLY A 179 11.94 -1.00 -7.86
C GLY A 179 12.62 -0.17 -8.96
N TRP A 180 11.89 0.86 -9.39
CA TRP A 180 12.39 1.94 -10.24
C TRP A 180 12.40 3.26 -9.47
N LYS A 181 12.98 4.29 -10.05
CA LYS A 181 13.03 5.65 -9.50
C LYS A 181 13.68 5.65 -8.10
N ARG A 182 13.07 6.30 -7.11
CA ARG A 182 13.57 6.31 -5.73
C ARG A 182 13.37 5.01 -4.96
N SER A 183 12.76 3.99 -5.58
CA SER A 183 12.62 2.65 -4.98
C SER A 183 13.80 1.72 -5.31
N LEU A 184 14.86 2.22 -5.93
CA LEU A 184 16.07 1.47 -6.21
C LEU A 184 17.30 2.37 -5.96
N PHE A 185 18.35 1.78 -5.40
CA PHE A 185 19.67 2.39 -5.22
C PHE A 185 20.70 1.67 -6.08
N GLY A 186 21.26 2.37 -7.07
CA GLY A 186 22.22 1.80 -8.02
C GLY A 186 21.56 1.06 -9.19
N ASP A 187 22.36 0.25 -9.91
CA ASP A 187 21.99 -0.34 -11.19
C ASP A 187 21.55 -1.80 -11.09
N LEU A 188 21.85 -2.46 -9.98
CA LEU A 188 21.63 -3.89 -9.81
C LEU A 188 20.52 -4.15 -8.78
N ASN A 189 19.67 -5.13 -9.09
CA ASN A 189 18.69 -5.62 -8.16
C ASN A 189 19.28 -6.56 -7.11
N VAL A 190 18.62 -6.72 -5.97
CA VAL A 190 19.12 -7.58 -4.88
C VAL A 190 18.85 -9.06 -5.10
N HIS A 191 17.98 -9.40 -6.05
CA HIS A 191 17.56 -10.79 -6.34
C HIS A 191 18.11 -11.29 -7.68
N GLY A 192 18.15 -12.61 -7.83
CA GLY A 192 18.55 -13.27 -9.07
C GLY A 192 20.03 -13.04 -9.44
N PRO A 193 20.36 -13.11 -10.74
CA PRO A 193 21.73 -12.92 -11.23
C PRO A 193 22.36 -11.58 -10.87
N ASP A 194 21.55 -10.53 -10.72
CA ASP A 194 22.07 -9.19 -10.35
C ASP A 194 22.64 -9.18 -8.94
N GLY A 195 22.01 -9.87 -8.00
CA GLY A 195 22.53 -10.00 -6.64
C GLY A 195 23.89 -10.72 -6.61
N VAL A 196 24.04 -11.77 -7.42
CA VAL A 196 25.33 -12.46 -7.56
C VAL A 196 26.39 -11.53 -8.13
N ARG A 197 26.08 -10.80 -9.22
CA ARG A 197 27.02 -9.84 -9.83
C ARG A 197 27.46 -8.75 -8.87
N PHE A 198 26.52 -8.25 -8.04
CA PHE A 198 26.84 -7.21 -7.06
C PHE A 198 27.90 -7.65 -6.06
N TYR A 199 27.79 -8.88 -5.53
CA TYR A 199 28.71 -9.40 -4.51
C TYR A 199 29.97 -10.07 -5.05
N THR A 200 30.12 -10.23 -6.36
CA THR A 200 31.27 -10.90 -6.99
C THR A 200 32.14 -9.99 -7.83
N ARG A 201 32.02 -8.71 -7.73
CA ARG A 201 32.88 -7.70 -8.35
C ARG A 201 34.15 -7.48 -7.57
#